data_136dbcd2226976f8764d31222dcc68e5
#
_entry.id   136dbcd2226976f8764d31222dcc68e5
#
_cell.length_a   1.000
_cell.length_b   1.000
_cell.length_c   1.000
_cell.angle_alpha   90.00
_cell.angle_beta   90.00
_cell.angle_gamma   90.00
#
_symmetry.space_group_name_H-M   'P 1'
#
loop_
_entity.id
_entity.type
_entity.pdbx_description
1 polymer ?
#
loop_
_entity_poly.entity_id
_entity_poly.type
_entity_poly.pdbx_seq_one_letter_code
_entity_poly.pdbx_strand_id
1 'polypeptide(L)'
;MIVSEFQFFRGYVPTKNKHCLEKYKNRTDLKGLEEVADLPEYAGILATNTILVDLDDADQAEILMKIVEALQLNCRVYQTTRGKHFLFTNTKVPKCSTHSTLAIGLTADIKVGF
;
A
#
# COMPACT_ATOMS: atom_id res chain seq x y z
N MET A 1 -20.01 11.24 12.93
CA MET A 1 -20.44 10.28 11.93
C MET A 1 -19.24 9.72 11.20
N ILE A 2 -19.21 8.45 11.02
CA ILE A 2 -18.13 7.82 10.30
C ILE A 2 -18.57 7.53 8.88
N VAL A 3 -17.82 8.08 7.95
CA VAL A 3 -18.02 7.76 6.55
C VAL A 3 -17.49 6.36 6.32
N SER A 4 -18.15 5.61 5.46
CA SER A 4 -17.67 4.33 5.03
C SER A 4 -16.23 4.49 4.51
N GLU A 5 -15.29 3.82 5.15
CA GLU A 5 -13.89 3.89 4.77
C GLU A 5 -13.62 3.04 3.54
N PHE A 6 -12.78 3.56 2.65
CA PHE A 6 -12.33 2.78 1.53
C PHE A 6 -11.44 1.64 2.02
N GLN A 7 -11.72 0.44 1.54
CA GLN A 7 -10.95 -0.74 1.92
C GLN A 7 -9.74 -0.88 1.02
N PHE A 8 -8.58 -0.46 1.50
CA PHE A 8 -7.33 -0.55 0.73
C PHE A 8 -6.84 -1.97 0.55
N PHE A 9 -7.17 -2.86 1.48
CA PHE A 9 -6.76 -4.25 1.40
C PHE A 9 -7.98 -5.15 1.33
N ARG A 10 -7.95 -6.11 0.43
CA ARG A 10 -9.04 -7.08 0.30
C ARG A 10 -8.83 -8.29 1.21
N GLY A 11 -7.70 -8.40 1.86
CA GLY A 11 -7.40 -9.44 2.81
C GLY A 11 -5.90 -9.59 3.00
N TYR A 12 -5.51 -10.61 3.74
CA TYR A 12 -4.14 -10.82 4.15
C TYR A 12 -3.74 -12.27 3.95
N VAL A 13 -2.45 -12.50 3.74
CA VAL A 13 -1.88 -13.84 3.61
C VAL A 13 -0.64 -13.95 4.50
N PRO A 14 -0.41 -15.14 5.09
CA PRO A 14 0.85 -15.39 5.80
C PRO A 14 2.02 -15.34 4.82
N THR A 15 3.15 -14.84 5.28
CA THR A 15 4.38 -14.80 4.48
C THR A 15 5.55 -15.33 5.29
N LYS A 16 6.62 -15.70 4.59
CA LYS A 16 7.90 -16.04 5.19
C LYS A 16 9.00 -15.50 4.29
N ASN A 17 9.90 -14.70 4.87
CA ASN A 17 10.95 -14.04 4.12
C ASN A 17 10.39 -13.27 2.92
N LYS A 18 9.25 -12.58 3.12
CA LYS A 18 8.52 -11.79 2.12
C LYS A 18 7.90 -12.62 0.99
N HIS A 19 7.84 -13.95 1.13
CA HIS A 19 7.15 -14.82 0.17
C HIS A 19 5.83 -15.29 0.74
N CYS A 20 4.77 -15.19 -0.04
CA CYS A 20 3.44 -15.64 0.38
C CYS A 20 3.40 -17.14 0.53
N LEU A 21 2.85 -17.63 1.64
CA LEU A 21 2.72 -19.05 1.93
C LEU A 21 1.46 -19.66 1.33
N GLU A 22 0.52 -18.81 0.87
CA GLU A 22 -0.74 -19.22 0.26
C GLU A 22 -0.94 -18.48 -1.05
N LYS A 23 -1.66 -19.10 -1.97
CA LYS A 23 -2.09 -18.40 -3.20
C LYS A 23 -3.11 -17.36 -2.81
N TYR A 24 -3.08 -16.21 -3.47
CA TYR A 24 -4.00 -15.11 -3.18
C TYR A 24 -4.75 -14.58 -4.41
N LYS A 25 -4.26 -14.84 -5.60
CA LYS A 25 -4.89 -14.34 -6.82
C LYS A 25 -6.26 -15.00 -7.01
N ASN A 26 -7.24 -14.20 -7.36
CA ASN A 26 -8.62 -14.64 -7.62
C ASN A 26 -9.30 -15.31 -6.42
N ARG A 27 -8.81 -15.08 -5.22
CA ARG A 27 -9.44 -15.60 -3.99
C ARG A 27 -10.37 -14.58 -3.40
N THR A 28 -11.47 -15.04 -2.82
CA THR A 28 -12.45 -14.22 -2.10
C THR A 28 -12.48 -14.52 -0.60
N ASP A 29 -11.69 -15.51 -0.18
CA ASP A 29 -11.68 -16.01 1.20
C ASP A 29 -10.38 -15.68 1.94
N LEU A 30 -9.75 -14.57 1.60
CA LEU A 30 -8.52 -14.14 2.27
C LEU A 30 -8.78 -13.86 3.74
N LYS A 31 -7.75 -14.03 4.56
CA LYS A 31 -7.84 -13.82 6.01
C LYS A 31 -8.06 -12.34 6.34
N GLY A 32 -8.79 -12.09 7.42
CA GLY A 32 -8.89 -10.75 7.98
C GLY A 32 -7.64 -10.40 8.80
N LEU A 33 -7.50 -9.12 9.12
CA LEU A 33 -6.34 -8.65 9.87
C LEU A 33 -6.24 -9.33 11.24
N GLU A 34 -7.34 -9.52 11.93
CA GLU A 34 -7.36 -10.17 13.23
C GLU A 34 -6.90 -11.63 13.19
N GLU A 35 -7.01 -12.29 12.04
CA GLU A 35 -6.57 -13.66 11.87
C GLU A 35 -5.05 -13.78 11.66
N VAL A 36 -4.41 -12.72 11.19
CA VAL A 36 -2.96 -12.73 10.89
C VAL A 36 -2.15 -11.87 11.84
N ALA A 37 -2.80 -11.07 12.68
CA ALA A 37 -2.13 -10.10 13.53
C ALA A 37 -1.09 -10.74 14.48
N ASP A 38 -1.32 -11.99 14.89
CA ASP A 38 -0.40 -12.71 15.80
C ASP A 38 0.69 -13.47 15.06
N LEU A 39 0.67 -13.47 13.73
CA LEU A 39 1.71 -14.15 12.95
C LEU A 39 2.99 -13.31 12.95
N PRO A 40 4.16 -13.96 12.85
CA PRO A 40 5.41 -13.22 12.80
C PRO A 40 5.56 -12.38 11.53
N GLU A 41 4.88 -12.77 10.46
CA GLU A 41 4.95 -12.05 9.20
C GLU A 41 3.70 -12.32 8.36
N TYR A 42 3.16 -11.26 7.76
CA TYR A 42 2.03 -11.37 6.85
C TYR A 42 2.06 -10.21 5.85
N ALA A 43 1.31 -10.35 4.76
CA ALA A 43 1.19 -9.31 3.74
C ALA A 43 -0.28 -8.97 3.48
N GLY A 44 -0.54 -7.71 3.26
CA GLY A 44 -1.84 -7.24 2.80
C GLY A 44 -1.92 -7.31 1.28
N ILE A 45 -3.04 -7.76 0.78
CA ILE A 45 -3.31 -7.84 -0.66
C ILE A 45 -4.17 -6.63 -1.04
N LEU A 46 -3.64 -5.81 -1.93
CA LEU A 46 -4.31 -4.57 -2.32
C LEU A 46 -5.66 -4.84 -2.96
N ALA A 47 -6.65 -4.06 -2.55
CA ALA A 47 -7.98 -4.12 -3.17
C ALA A 47 -7.95 -3.50 -4.56
N THR A 48 -8.92 -3.87 -5.38
CA THR A 48 -9.13 -3.24 -6.69
C THR A 48 -9.28 -1.73 -6.50
N ASN A 49 -8.78 -0.96 -7.44
CA ASN A 49 -8.81 0.52 -7.40
C ASN A 49 -7.97 1.13 -6.27
N THR A 50 -6.94 0.43 -5.83
CA THR A 50 -5.99 0.93 -4.85
C THR A 50 -4.63 1.09 -5.52
N ILE A 51 -3.93 2.17 -5.18
CA ILE A 51 -2.54 2.37 -5.58
C ILE A 51 -1.69 2.57 -4.32
N LEU A 52 -0.59 1.85 -4.26
CA LEU A 52 0.40 1.99 -3.21
C LEU A 52 1.64 2.65 -3.81
N VAL A 53 2.04 3.76 -3.22
CA VAL A 53 3.27 4.46 -3.56
C VAL A 53 4.26 4.22 -2.43
N ASP A 54 5.30 3.47 -2.72
CA ASP A 54 6.29 3.04 -1.73
C ASP A 54 7.58 3.84 -1.93
N LEU A 55 7.86 4.74 -0.98
CA LEU A 55 9.10 5.49 -0.95
C LEU A 55 10.02 4.89 0.12
N ASP A 56 11.13 4.35 -0.33
CA ASP A 56 12.07 3.61 0.50
C ASP A 56 13.24 4.48 0.98
N ASP A 57 13.04 5.79 0.98
CA ASP A 57 13.99 6.79 1.42
C ASP A 57 13.28 7.75 2.36
N ALA A 58 13.82 7.88 3.58
CA ALA A 58 13.15 8.65 4.63
C ALA A 58 12.98 10.13 4.26
N ASP A 59 13.97 10.73 3.61
CA ASP A 59 13.90 12.15 3.25
C ASP A 59 12.85 12.39 2.15
N GLN A 60 12.83 11.52 1.13
CA GLN A 60 11.84 11.62 0.06
C GLN A 60 10.42 11.33 0.59
N ALA A 61 10.30 10.35 1.47
CA ALA A 61 9.01 10.04 2.09
C ALA A 61 8.47 11.24 2.87
N GLU A 62 9.33 11.96 3.57
CA GLU A 62 8.93 13.14 4.33
C GLU A 62 8.51 14.28 3.41
N ILE A 63 9.15 14.45 2.26
CA ILE A 63 8.74 15.45 1.27
C ILE A 63 7.32 15.15 0.79
N LEU A 64 7.04 13.90 0.42
CA LEU A 64 5.69 13.54 -0.03
C LEU A 64 4.68 13.69 1.10
N MET A 65 5.06 13.36 2.34
CA MET A 65 4.18 13.52 3.50
C MET A 65 3.75 14.98 3.67
N LYS A 66 4.68 15.91 3.51
CA LYS A 66 4.36 17.34 3.59
C LYS A 66 3.41 17.79 2.48
N ILE A 67 3.55 17.23 1.29
CA ILE A 67 2.66 17.52 0.17
C ILE A 67 1.25 16.99 0.46
N VAL A 68 1.16 15.75 0.96
CA VAL A 68 -0.12 15.14 1.35
C VAL A 68 -0.84 16.01 2.38
N GLU A 69 -0.10 16.49 3.39
CA GLU A 69 -0.67 17.34 4.43
C GLU A 69 -1.09 18.71 3.89
N ALA A 70 -0.20 19.34 3.12
CA ALA A 70 -0.46 20.70 2.60
C ALA A 70 -1.65 20.73 1.65
N LEU A 71 -1.80 19.71 0.82
CA LEU A 71 -2.90 19.62 -0.14
C LEU A 71 -4.11 18.88 0.40
N GLN A 72 -4.04 18.38 1.62
CA GLN A 72 -5.10 17.61 2.26
C GLN A 72 -5.56 16.43 1.38
N LEU A 73 -4.59 15.70 0.83
CA LEU A 73 -4.90 14.57 -0.05
C LEU A 73 -5.53 13.43 0.74
N ASN A 74 -6.51 12.79 0.14
CA ASN A 74 -7.16 11.62 0.75
C ASN A 74 -6.28 10.40 0.57
N CYS A 75 -5.53 10.08 1.61
CA CYS A 75 -4.49 9.07 1.54
C CYS A 75 -4.27 8.47 2.92
N ARG A 76 -3.95 7.18 2.95
CA ARG A 76 -3.53 6.52 4.18
C ARG A 76 -2.03 6.30 4.14
N VAL A 77 -1.33 6.65 5.21
CA VAL A 77 0.13 6.59 5.28
C VAL A 77 0.55 5.60 6.36
N TYR A 78 1.47 4.71 6.00
CA TYR A 78 2.10 3.79 6.95
C TYR A 78 3.60 4.03 6.98
N GLN A 79 4.16 4.05 8.20
CA GLN A 79 5.60 4.13 8.38
C GLN A 79 6.21 2.75 8.13
N THR A 80 7.28 2.70 7.33
CA THR A 80 8.05 1.50 7.11
C THR A 80 9.45 1.66 7.71
N THR A 81 10.29 0.65 7.58
CA THR A 81 11.64 0.69 8.16
C THR A 81 12.49 1.81 7.55
N ARG A 82 12.39 2.06 6.25
CA ARG A 82 13.24 3.04 5.55
C ARG A 82 12.49 4.22 4.97
N GLY A 83 11.17 4.19 4.97
CA GLY A 83 10.39 5.26 4.38
C GLY A 83 8.92 5.19 4.73
N LYS A 84 8.06 5.35 3.74
CA LYS A 84 6.61 5.33 3.97
C LYS A 84 5.89 4.68 2.80
N HIS A 85 4.76 4.06 3.11
CA HIS A 85 3.76 3.61 2.14
C HIS A 85 2.61 4.61 2.11
N PHE A 86 2.27 5.08 0.92
CA PHE A 86 1.14 5.98 0.71
C PHE A 86 0.09 5.24 -0.11
N LEU A 87 -1.13 5.14 0.44
CA LEU A 87 -2.23 4.42 -0.19
C LEU A 87 -3.29 5.39 -0.66
N PHE A 88 -3.60 5.34 -1.94
CA PHE A 88 -4.62 6.19 -2.57
C PHE A 88 -5.63 5.32 -3.31
N THR A 89 -6.79 5.90 -3.60
CA THR A 89 -7.68 5.29 -4.59
C THR A 89 -7.07 5.44 -5.98
N ASN A 90 -7.24 4.42 -6.80
CA ASN A 90 -6.64 4.38 -8.13
C ASN A 90 -7.69 4.30 -9.21
N THR A 91 -7.64 5.23 -10.16
CA THR A 91 -8.57 5.25 -11.30
C THR A 91 -7.85 5.23 -12.65
N LYS A 92 -6.52 5.37 -12.66
CA LYS A 92 -5.79 5.59 -13.91
C LYS A 92 -4.52 4.78 -14.09
N VAL A 93 -3.90 4.30 -13.02
CA VAL A 93 -2.63 3.59 -13.11
C VAL A 93 -2.89 2.10 -13.29
N PRO A 94 -2.60 1.52 -14.47
CA PRO A 94 -2.99 0.13 -14.76
C PRO A 94 -2.00 -0.92 -14.31
N LYS A 95 -0.75 -0.57 -14.03
CA LYS A 95 0.32 -1.54 -13.76
C LYS A 95 1.23 -1.10 -12.63
N CYS A 96 1.84 -2.10 -12.01
CA CYS A 96 2.94 -1.88 -11.06
C CYS A 96 4.19 -1.42 -11.79
N SER A 97 5.05 -0.70 -11.09
CA SER A 97 6.37 -0.31 -11.59
C SER A 97 7.34 -0.15 -10.43
N THR A 98 8.62 -0.28 -10.71
CA THR A 98 9.68 -0.13 -9.70
C THR A 98 10.58 1.02 -10.08
N HIS A 99 11.13 1.70 -9.07
CA HIS A 99 12.03 2.84 -9.24
C HIS A 99 11.48 3.89 -10.22
N SER A 100 10.17 4.14 -10.15
CA SER A 100 9.52 5.13 -11.00
C SER A 100 9.81 6.52 -10.50
N THR A 101 10.06 7.44 -11.43
CA THR A 101 10.20 8.85 -11.08
C THR A 101 8.84 9.52 -11.09
N LEU A 102 8.43 10.07 -9.95
CA LEU A 102 7.18 10.81 -9.84
C LEU A 102 7.33 12.20 -10.44
N ALA A 103 6.21 12.85 -10.77
CA ALA A 103 6.20 14.18 -11.38
C ALA A 103 7.01 15.22 -10.58
N ILE A 104 7.12 15.03 -9.28
CA ILE A 104 7.87 15.92 -8.39
C ILE A 104 9.33 15.53 -8.21
N GLY A 105 9.81 14.52 -8.98
CA GLY A 105 11.21 14.10 -8.94
C GLY A 105 11.55 13.03 -7.90
N LEU A 106 10.58 12.59 -7.11
CA LEU A 106 10.81 11.53 -6.13
C LEU A 106 10.79 10.17 -6.80
N THR A 107 11.55 9.22 -6.26
CA THR A 107 11.61 7.85 -6.77
C THR A 107 10.78 6.93 -5.89
N ALA A 108 9.90 6.13 -6.47
CA ALA A 108 9.01 5.24 -5.74
C ALA A 108 8.74 3.95 -6.51
N ASP A 109 8.38 2.92 -5.76
CA ASP A 109 7.79 1.73 -6.33
C ASP A 109 6.27 1.91 -6.30
N ILE A 110 5.62 1.58 -7.40
CA ILE A 110 4.17 1.73 -7.55
C ILE A 110 3.55 0.35 -7.64
N LYS A 111 2.59 0.06 -6.78
CA LYS A 111 1.83 -1.19 -6.80
C LYS A 111 0.36 -0.89 -6.93
N VAL A 112 -0.32 -1.66 -7.76
CA VAL A 112 -1.76 -1.48 -7.98
C VAL A 112 -2.51 -2.75 -7.62
N GLY A 113 -3.71 -2.58 -7.07
CA GLY A 113 -4.60 -3.69 -6.78
C GLY A 113 -5.38 -4.13 -8.00
N PHE A 114 -5.76 -5.40 -8.03
CA PHE A 114 -6.56 -5.97 -9.13
C PHE A 114 -7.46 -7.10 -8.64
#